data_27cd6944c4b268668c687c4bb6c649ea
#
_entry.id   27cd6944c4b268668c687c4bb6c649ea
#
_cell.length_a   1.000
_cell.length_b   1.000
_cell.length_c   1.000
_cell.angle_alpha   90.00
_cell.angle_beta   90.00
_cell.angle_gamma   90.00
#
_symmetry.space_group_name_H-M   'P 1'
#
loop_
_entity.id
_entity.type
_entity.pdbx_description
1 polymer ?
#
loop_
_entity_poly.entity_id
_entity_poly.type
_entity_poly.pdbx_seq_one_letter_code
_entity_poly.pdbx_strand_id
1 'polypeptide(L)'
;MKKQVISLFLAFGISLVAGAQPQEKRRAITLEEAITIARVQSVDAAVALNELKTAYWEYRTFRADLLPEMNFEATIPSYNKKYNSYQQDNGAYTFVRNNYMEMNGEVSIDQNIWLTGGKLSLNTSLDFLKQLDGDKSKRYMSVPVALTLEQPIFGVNTIKWNRRIEPVRYAEAKAAFLTATEEVTMTTINYFFNLLLAKENVGIARQNLKNADKLYEVAKAKRSMGQISENDLLQLELNVLNARSTLTENESNLKSNMFKLRSFLALGEDEELEPVVPETIPTVLLNYPDVLDKALANNSFAHNIRRRQLEADFEVAKAKGNLREIKLYAQVGFTGTDNEFNSAYRRLKDNQIVEVGFKIPILDWGKRRGQVKIAQSNRDVTESKLRQETMNFNQNLFILVEQFNNQQACLLYTSPSPRDRSVSR
;
A
#
# COMPACT_ATOMS: atom_id res chain seq x y z
N MET A 1 46.01 22.65 39.05
CA MET A 1 45.13 23.81 39.00
C MET A 1 44.05 23.58 37.93
N LYS A 2 42.97 22.88 38.24
CA LYS A 2 41.73 22.72 37.40
C LYS A 2 40.70 21.87 38.18
N LYS A 3 40.33 22.29 39.37
CA LYS A 3 39.28 21.62 40.20
C LYS A 3 38.55 22.64 41.11
N GLN A 4 38.10 23.76 40.55
CA GLN A 4 37.32 24.74 41.35
C GLN A 4 36.48 25.68 40.45
N VAL A 5 35.67 25.16 39.52
CA VAL A 5 34.65 25.98 38.80
C VAL A 5 33.33 25.23 38.59
N ILE A 6 33.04 24.10 39.25
CA ILE A 6 31.78 23.36 39.12
C ILE A 6 31.00 23.36 40.45
N SER A 7 30.89 24.47 41.12
CA SER A 7 30.13 24.53 42.37
C SER A 7 29.32 25.80 42.57
N LEU A 8 28.93 26.52 41.52
CA LEU A 8 28.17 27.77 41.67
C LEU A 8 27.00 27.95 40.71
N PHE A 9 26.37 26.86 40.22
CA PHE A 9 25.15 26.93 39.40
C PHE A 9 24.01 26.00 39.86
N LEU A 10 23.94 25.71 41.15
CA LEU A 10 22.90 24.80 41.69
C LEU A 10 22.04 25.50 42.76
N ALA A 11 21.83 26.80 42.70
CA ALA A 11 21.01 27.52 43.63
C ALA A 11 20.33 28.75 43.02
N PHE A 12 19.57 28.59 41.91
CA PHE A 12 18.53 29.56 41.52
C PHE A 12 17.69 28.98 40.39
N GLY A 13 16.56 28.34 40.72
CA GLY A 13 15.65 27.79 39.71
C GLY A 13 14.44 27.06 40.28
N ILE A 14 13.99 27.38 41.49
CA ILE A 14 12.62 27.05 41.89
C ILE A 14 11.75 28.24 41.52
N SER A 15 11.50 28.39 40.19
CA SER A 15 10.44 29.27 39.72
C SER A 15 9.17 28.47 39.56
N LEU A 16 8.16 28.87 40.35
CA LEU A 16 6.74 28.53 40.24
C LEU A 16 6.35 27.92 38.90
N VAL A 17 6.12 26.62 38.90
CA VAL A 17 5.17 26.02 37.94
C VAL A 17 3.79 26.43 38.47
N ALA A 18 3.36 27.63 38.09
CA ALA A 18 1.96 27.98 38.11
C ALA A 18 1.30 26.95 37.18
N GLY A 19 0.48 26.08 37.75
CA GLY A 19 -0.36 25.15 37.03
C GLY A 19 -1.26 25.97 36.09
N ALA A 20 -0.81 26.20 34.87
CA ALA A 20 -1.69 26.58 33.78
C ALA A 20 -2.61 25.39 33.58
N GLN A 21 -3.84 25.48 34.07
CA GLN A 21 -4.92 24.60 33.62
C GLN A 21 -4.89 24.67 32.09
N PRO A 22 -4.91 23.53 31.38
CA PRO A 22 -5.01 23.55 29.93
C PRO A 22 -6.29 24.30 29.57
N GLN A 23 -6.15 25.49 29.03
CA GLN A 23 -7.26 26.27 28.52
C GLN A 23 -7.71 25.53 27.27
N GLU A 24 -8.78 24.74 27.38
CA GLU A 24 -9.42 24.07 26.25
C GLU A 24 -9.67 25.10 25.17
N LYS A 25 -8.88 25.03 24.09
CA LYS A 25 -9.03 25.90 22.94
C LYS A 25 -10.24 25.44 22.15
N ARG A 26 -11.37 26.12 22.32
CA ARG A 26 -12.55 25.92 21.47
C ARG A 26 -12.21 26.36 20.05
N ARG A 27 -12.33 25.44 19.12
CA ARG A 27 -12.09 25.68 17.70
C ARG A 27 -13.37 25.40 16.94
N ALA A 28 -13.96 26.46 16.39
CA ALA A 28 -15.02 26.30 15.41
C ALA A 28 -14.45 25.62 14.16
N ILE A 29 -15.08 24.55 13.68
CA ILE A 29 -14.65 23.81 12.50
C ILE A 29 -15.80 23.68 11.52
N THR A 30 -15.56 24.05 10.27
CA THR A 30 -16.50 23.84 9.17
C THR A 30 -16.28 22.46 8.55
N LEU A 31 -17.29 21.95 7.82
CA LEU A 31 -17.16 20.68 7.11
C LEU A 31 -16.02 20.71 6.09
N GLU A 32 -15.88 21.79 5.34
CA GLU A 32 -14.81 21.95 4.33
C GLU A 32 -13.42 21.97 4.96
N GLU A 33 -13.28 22.65 6.10
CA GLU A 33 -12.02 22.67 6.85
C GLU A 33 -11.68 21.26 7.38
N ALA A 34 -12.65 20.54 7.96
CA ALA A 34 -12.45 19.17 8.43
C ALA A 34 -12.01 18.24 7.30
N ILE A 35 -12.63 18.32 6.12
CA ILE A 35 -12.25 17.53 4.94
C ILE A 35 -10.82 17.88 4.49
N THR A 36 -10.48 19.15 4.46
CA THR A 36 -9.13 19.60 4.05
C THR A 36 -8.05 19.08 5.00
N ILE A 37 -8.28 19.19 6.31
CA ILE A 37 -7.37 18.64 7.33
C ILE A 37 -7.25 17.14 7.19
N ALA A 38 -8.36 16.40 7.06
CA ALA A 38 -8.36 14.94 6.94
C ALA A 38 -7.57 14.46 5.72
N ARG A 39 -7.74 15.08 4.56
CA ARG A 39 -7.01 14.74 3.33
C ARG A 39 -5.50 14.95 3.44
N VAL A 40 -5.04 15.81 4.34
CA VAL A 40 -3.61 16.10 4.52
C VAL A 40 -3.00 15.40 5.73
N GLN A 41 -3.73 15.29 6.84
CA GLN A 41 -3.16 14.89 8.12
C GLN A 41 -3.64 13.51 8.60
N SER A 42 -4.76 12.98 8.09
CA SER A 42 -5.26 11.69 8.55
C SER A 42 -4.28 10.55 8.23
N VAL A 43 -4.27 9.53 9.08
CA VAL A 43 -3.46 8.32 8.88
C VAL A 43 -3.85 7.61 7.57
N ASP A 44 -5.15 7.56 7.26
CA ASP A 44 -5.65 6.90 6.05
C ASP A 44 -5.19 7.62 4.78
N ALA A 45 -5.15 8.97 4.79
CA ALA A 45 -4.60 9.74 3.68
C ALA A 45 -3.08 9.50 3.50
N ALA A 46 -2.34 9.40 4.61
CA ALA A 46 -0.91 9.08 4.58
C ALA A 46 -0.65 7.66 4.06
N VAL A 47 -1.48 6.67 4.44
CA VAL A 47 -1.42 5.30 3.91
C VAL A 47 -1.67 5.31 2.41
N ALA A 48 -2.75 5.92 1.94
CA ALA A 48 -3.09 5.99 0.52
C ALA A 48 -1.97 6.64 -0.31
N LEU A 49 -1.36 7.72 0.19
CA LEU A 49 -0.22 8.36 -0.45
C LEU A 49 1.02 7.46 -0.53
N ASN A 50 1.31 6.71 0.53
CA ASN A 50 2.45 5.81 0.56
C ASN A 50 2.25 4.59 -0.35
N GLU A 51 1.03 4.06 -0.46
CA GLU A 51 0.68 3.02 -1.43
C GLU A 51 0.89 3.50 -2.87
N LEU A 52 0.44 4.73 -3.19
CA LEU A 52 0.72 5.33 -4.50
C LEU A 52 2.22 5.50 -4.76
N LYS A 53 3.00 5.93 -3.76
CA LYS A 53 4.47 6.03 -3.88
C LYS A 53 5.10 4.66 -4.11
N THR A 54 4.64 3.62 -3.43
CA THR A 54 5.09 2.24 -3.64
C THR A 54 4.86 1.81 -5.08
N ALA A 55 3.64 1.96 -5.58
CA ALA A 55 3.29 1.62 -6.96
C ALA A 55 4.07 2.44 -8.00
N TYR A 56 4.37 3.72 -7.69
CA TYR A 56 5.23 4.55 -8.54
C TYR A 56 6.66 3.99 -8.61
N TRP A 57 7.24 3.58 -7.48
CA TRP A 57 8.58 3.03 -7.45
C TRP A 57 8.65 1.64 -8.08
N GLU A 58 7.63 0.79 -7.90
CA GLU A 58 7.50 -0.49 -8.59
C GLU A 58 7.50 -0.30 -10.12
N TYR A 59 6.66 0.62 -10.62
CA TYR A 59 6.62 0.95 -12.03
C TYR A 59 7.93 1.54 -12.55
N ARG A 60 8.58 2.39 -11.75
CA ARG A 60 9.88 2.98 -12.09
C ARG A 60 10.99 1.92 -12.12
N THR A 61 11.01 1.01 -11.16
CA THR A 61 11.94 -0.13 -11.12
C THR A 61 11.73 -1.01 -12.35
N PHE A 62 10.48 -1.38 -12.65
CA PHE A 62 10.19 -2.11 -13.88
C PHE A 62 10.72 -1.40 -15.14
N ARG A 63 10.59 -0.07 -15.21
CA ARG A 63 11.16 0.68 -16.33
C ARG A 63 12.69 0.66 -16.35
N ALA A 64 13.31 0.66 -15.19
CA ALA A 64 14.77 0.55 -15.06
C ALA A 64 15.27 -0.84 -15.52
N ASP A 65 14.53 -1.92 -15.23
CA ASP A 65 14.85 -3.28 -15.67
C ASP A 65 14.87 -3.45 -17.20
N LEU A 66 14.31 -2.49 -17.94
CA LEU A 66 14.37 -2.46 -19.41
C LEU A 66 15.64 -1.77 -19.95
N LEU A 67 16.43 -1.13 -19.09
CA LEU A 67 17.68 -0.45 -19.41
C LEU A 67 18.89 -1.36 -19.10
N PRO A 68 20.08 -1.07 -19.67
CA PRO A 68 21.29 -1.79 -19.30
C PRO A 68 21.60 -1.60 -17.82
N GLU A 69 21.88 -2.70 -17.12
CA GLU A 69 22.35 -2.70 -15.74
C GLU A 69 23.82 -3.02 -15.69
N MET A 70 24.61 -2.24 -14.94
CA MET A 70 26.03 -2.51 -14.71
C MET A 70 26.23 -3.03 -13.30
N ASN A 71 26.82 -4.22 -13.20
CA ASN A 71 27.09 -4.89 -11.94
C ASN A 71 28.59 -5.06 -11.76
N PHE A 72 29.08 -4.90 -10.53
CA PHE A 72 30.41 -5.31 -10.11
C PHE A 72 30.27 -6.36 -9.01
N GLU A 73 30.86 -7.53 -9.26
CA GLU A 73 30.91 -8.61 -8.29
C GLU A 73 32.38 -8.93 -7.97
N ALA A 74 32.70 -9.12 -6.70
CA ALA A 74 34.03 -9.48 -6.28
C ALA A 74 34.02 -10.45 -5.11
N THR A 75 34.89 -11.45 -5.17
CA THR A 75 35.17 -12.37 -4.08
C THR A 75 36.60 -12.17 -3.60
N ILE A 76 36.78 -11.58 -2.40
CA ILE A 76 38.09 -11.16 -1.88
C ILE A 76 38.20 -11.46 -0.39
N PRO A 77 39.09 -12.35 0.08
CA PRO A 77 39.61 -13.55 -0.58
C PRO A 77 38.72 -14.77 -0.31
N SER A 78 38.81 -15.76 -1.19
CA SER A 78 38.31 -17.11 -0.93
C SER A 78 39.49 -18.01 -0.57
N TYR A 79 39.43 -18.66 0.59
CA TYR A 79 40.46 -19.61 1.03
C TYR A 79 39.90 -21.03 0.97
N ASN A 80 40.60 -21.88 0.22
CA ASN A 80 40.21 -23.27 0.00
C ASN A 80 41.33 -24.22 0.43
N LYS A 81 41.03 -25.10 1.42
CA LYS A 81 41.90 -26.19 1.84
C LYS A 81 41.09 -27.46 1.87
N LYS A 82 41.28 -28.29 0.88
CA LYS A 82 40.53 -29.57 0.73
C LYS A 82 41.41 -30.68 0.12
N TYR A 83 41.02 -31.89 0.35
CA TYR A 83 41.61 -33.05 -0.30
C TYR A 83 40.69 -33.48 -1.45
N ASN A 84 41.28 -33.58 -2.66
CA ASN A 84 40.62 -34.16 -3.82
C ASN A 84 41.25 -35.52 -4.16
N SER A 85 40.41 -36.47 -4.56
CA SER A 85 40.87 -37.75 -5.10
C SER A 85 41.29 -37.57 -6.56
N TYR A 86 42.50 -37.99 -6.90
CA TYR A 86 42.97 -38.06 -8.27
C TYR A 86 43.30 -39.52 -8.61
N GLN A 87 42.87 -39.96 -9.79
CA GLN A 87 43.28 -41.24 -10.35
C GLN A 87 44.63 -41.04 -11.04
N GLN A 88 45.62 -41.83 -10.63
CA GLN A 88 46.93 -41.91 -11.26
C GLN A 88 46.87 -42.72 -12.56
N ASP A 89 47.86 -42.56 -13.42
CA ASP A 89 47.98 -43.28 -14.71
C ASP A 89 47.94 -44.80 -14.57
N ASN A 90 48.34 -45.33 -13.41
CA ASN A 90 48.27 -46.75 -13.05
C ASN A 90 46.89 -47.24 -12.55
N GLY A 91 45.88 -46.34 -12.56
CA GLY A 91 44.52 -46.63 -12.12
C GLY A 91 44.30 -46.48 -10.61
N ALA A 92 45.34 -46.27 -9.78
CA ALA A 92 45.20 -46.09 -8.34
C ALA A 92 44.69 -44.67 -8.00
N TYR A 93 43.90 -44.54 -6.93
CA TYR A 93 43.45 -43.26 -6.42
C TYR A 93 44.42 -42.75 -5.34
N THR A 94 44.79 -41.49 -5.44
CA THR A 94 45.53 -40.75 -4.41
C THR A 94 44.76 -39.51 -3.96
N PHE A 95 44.97 -39.12 -2.70
CA PHE A 95 44.37 -37.85 -2.19
C PHE A 95 45.43 -36.76 -2.26
N VAL A 96 45.15 -35.76 -3.07
CA VAL A 96 46.01 -34.57 -3.20
C VAL A 96 45.38 -33.42 -2.41
N ARG A 97 46.15 -32.81 -1.53
CA ARG A 97 45.73 -31.63 -0.79
C ARG A 97 45.81 -30.41 -1.69
N ASN A 98 44.68 -29.78 -1.88
CA ASN A 98 44.59 -28.49 -2.53
C ASN A 98 44.47 -27.40 -1.46
N ASN A 99 45.43 -26.48 -1.44
CA ASN A 99 45.43 -25.34 -0.51
C ASN A 99 45.78 -24.08 -1.32
N TYR A 100 44.75 -23.28 -1.57
CA TYR A 100 44.92 -22.10 -2.41
C TYR A 100 44.02 -20.96 -1.92
N MET A 101 44.40 -19.76 -2.26
CA MET A 101 43.65 -18.52 -2.11
C MET A 101 43.25 -18.02 -3.50
N GLU A 102 42.02 -17.65 -3.63
CA GLU A 102 41.42 -17.16 -4.86
C GLU A 102 40.79 -15.78 -4.62
N MET A 103 40.92 -14.90 -5.59
CA MET A 103 40.22 -13.62 -5.67
C MET A 103 39.67 -13.49 -7.07
N ASN A 104 38.42 -13.11 -7.14
CA ASN A 104 37.72 -12.88 -8.41
C ASN A 104 37.12 -11.49 -8.40
N GLY A 105 37.17 -10.80 -9.53
CA GLY A 105 36.44 -9.56 -9.78
C GLY A 105 35.86 -9.58 -11.18
N GLU A 106 34.56 -9.29 -11.27
CA GLU A 106 33.83 -9.25 -12.54
C GLU A 106 33.01 -7.95 -12.63
N VAL A 107 33.05 -7.32 -13.81
CA VAL A 107 32.13 -6.26 -14.20
C VAL A 107 31.28 -6.78 -15.33
N SER A 108 29.97 -6.70 -15.19
CA SER A 108 29.02 -7.07 -16.23
C SER A 108 28.08 -5.91 -16.59
N ILE A 109 27.69 -5.84 -17.85
CA ILE A 109 26.63 -4.99 -18.37
C ILE A 109 25.57 -5.90 -18.95
N ASP A 110 24.41 -5.92 -18.31
CA ASP A 110 23.30 -6.81 -18.63
C ASP A 110 22.15 -6.04 -19.27
N GLN A 111 21.69 -6.46 -20.44
CA GLN A 111 20.56 -5.87 -21.15
C GLN A 111 19.49 -6.89 -21.45
N ASN A 112 18.31 -6.65 -20.96
CA ASN A 112 17.11 -7.43 -21.28
C ASN A 112 16.55 -7.03 -22.65
N ILE A 113 16.36 -7.98 -23.55
CA ILE A 113 15.82 -7.77 -24.91
C ILE A 113 14.29 -7.95 -24.86
N TRP A 114 13.54 -6.87 -24.79
CA TRP A 114 12.09 -6.91 -24.63
C TRP A 114 11.34 -7.56 -25.82
N LEU A 115 11.91 -7.49 -27.03
CA LEU A 115 11.30 -8.07 -28.25
C LEU A 115 11.28 -9.58 -28.21
N THR A 116 12.39 -10.20 -27.80
CA THR A 116 12.61 -11.64 -27.85
C THR A 116 12.49 -12.31 -26.48
N GLY A 117 12.61 -11.53 -25.40
CA GLY A 117 12.66 -12.06 -24.04
C GLY A 117 14.02 -12.66 -23.65
N GLY A 118 15.05 -12.41 -24.47
CA GLY A 118 16.42 -12.81 -24.17
C GLY A 118 17.17 -11.80 -23.33
N LYS A 119 18.40 -12.17 -22.92
CA LYS A 119 19.33 -11.35 -22.16
C LYS A 119 20.66 -11.31 -22.91
N LEU A 120 21.18 -10.11 -23.10
CA LEU A 120 22.54 -9.87 -23.63
C LEU A 120 23.40 -9.37 -22.48
N SER A 121 24.54 -10.02 -22.24
CA SER A 121 25.49 -9.65 -21.21
C SER A 121 26.85 -9.38 -21.82
N LEU A 122 27.46 -8.27 -21.45
CA LEU A 122 28.87 -7.95 -21.74
C LEU A 122 29.62 -7.99 -20.43
N ASN A 123 30.58 -8.89 -20.29
CA ASN A 123 31.32 -9.07 -19.03
C ASN A 123 32.83 -9.04 -19.23
N THR A 124 33.53 -8.55 -18.22
CA THR A 124 34.97 -8.61 -18.06
C THR A 124 35.28 -9.13 -16.68
N SER A 125 36.22 -10.09 -16.57
CA SER A 125 36.59 -10.66 -15.27
C SER A 125 38.12 -10.82 -15.14
N LEU A 126 38.54 -10.83 -13.89
CA LEU A 126 39.91 -11.13 -13.49
C LEU A 126 39.87 -12.07 -12.30
N ASP A 127 40.51 -13.22 -12.49
CA ASP A 127 40.70 -14.21 -11.45
C ASP A 127 42.21 -14.24 -11.05
N PHE A 128 42.42 -14.21 -9.76
CA PHE A 128 43.76 -14.39 -9.18
C PHE A 128 43.74 -15.63 -8.29
N LEU A 129 44.63 -16.56 -8.57
CA LEU A 129 44.79 -17.78 -7.79
C LEU A 129 46.22 -17.86 -7.25
N LYS A 130 46.36 -18.02 -5.95
CA LYS A 130 47.63 -18.24 -5.26
C LYS A 130 47.63 -19.62 -4.60
N GLN A 131 48.45 -20.52 -5.06
CA GLN A 131 48.67 -21.79 -4.42
C GLN A 131 49.50 -21.60 -3.15
N LEU A 132 49.11 -22.21 -2.04
CA LEU A 132 49.75 -22.05 -0.74
C LEU A 132 50.65 -23.22 -0.39
N ASP A 133 50.45 -24.40 -1.05
CA ASP A 133 51.24 -25.60 -0.91
C ASP A 133 52.08 -25.87 -2.19
N GLY A 134 53.16 -26.62 -2.06
CA GLY A 134 54.05 -26.93 -3.18
C GLY A 134 54.80 -25.68 -3.69
N ASP A 135 54.81 -25.45 -4.98
CA ASP A 135 55.55 -24.37 -5.65
C ASP A 135 55.07 -22.96 -5.33
N LYS A 136 54.03 -22.80 -4.51
CA LYS A 136 53.45 -21.49 -4.11
C LYS A 136 53.21 -20.55 -5.30
N SER A 137 52.84 -21.10 -6.43
CA SER A 137 52.64 -20.34 -7.68
C SER A 137 51.47 -19.37 -7.62
N LYS A 138 51.62 -18.30 -8.37
CA LYS A 138 50.54 -17.31 -8.61
C LYS A 138 50.10 -17.46 -10.06
N ARG A 139 48.81 -17.38 -10.29
CA ARG A 139 48.20 -17.39 -11.63
C ARG A 139 47.16 -16.33 -11.76
N TYR A 140 47.11 -15.70 -12.91
CA TYR A 140 46.04 -14.77 -13.29
C TYR A 140 45.28 -15.35 -14.49
N MET A 141 43.97 -15.27 -14.44
CA MET A 141 43.12 -15.52 -15.59
C MET A 141 42.31 -14.26 -15.84
N SER A 142 42.41 -13.73 -17.03
CA SER A 142 41.64 -12.57 -17.44
C SER A 142 40.65 -12.95 -18.53
N VAL A 143 39.47 -12.38 -18.46
CA VAL A 143 38.50 -12.33 -19.54
C VAL A 143 38.28 -10.85 -19.88
N PRO A 144 39.13 -10.26 -20.77
CA PRO A 144 39.05 -8.83 -21.04
C PRO A 144 37.67 -8.40 -21.57
N VAL A 145 37.06 -9.25 -22.39
CA VAL A 145 35.71 -9.04 -22.89
C VAL A 145 35.08 -10.38 -23.27
N ALA A 146 33.85 -10.60 -22.82
CA ALA A 146 33.00 -11.68 -23.28
C ALA A 146 31.58 -11.15 -23.51
N LEU A 147 31.00 -11.51 -24.63
CA LEU A 147 29.61 -11.22 -24.98
C LEU A 147 28.81 -12.51 -24.87
N THR A 148 27.78 -12.50 -24.03
CA THR A 148 26.91 -13.65 -23.76
C THR A 148 25.48 -13.33 -24.17
N LEU A 149 24.87 -14.20 -24.92
CA LEU A 149 23.46 -14.15 -25.32
C LEU A 149 22.72 -15.35 -24.72
N GLU A 150 21.74 -15.07 -23.90
CA GLU A 150 20.77 -16.06 -23.43
C GLU A 150 19.41 -15.79 -24.07
N GLN A 151 18.93 -16.70 -24.95
CA GLN A 151 17.71 -16.51 -25.71
C GLN A 151 16.75 -17.68 -25.53
N PRO A 152 15.58 -17.49 -24.88
CA PRO A 152 14.50 -18.47 -24.92
C PRO A 152 13.87 -18.46 -26.32
N ILE A 153 13.81 -19.65 -26.99
CA ILE A 153 13.27 -19.76 -28.35
C ILE A 153 11.77 -20.02 -28.33
N PHE A 154 11.28 -20.89 -27.45
CA PHE A 154 9.87 -21.25 -27.34
C PHE A 154 9.25 -20.94 -25.97
N GLY A 155 9.97 -20.26 -25.09
CA GLY A 155 9.46 -19.79 -23.82
C GLY A 155 8.50 -18.60 -23.94
N VAL A 156 7.80 -18.29 -22.87
CA VAL A 156 7.02 -17.05 -22.81
C VAL A 156 7.97 -15.85 -22.66
N ASN A 157 7.73 -14.81 -23.43
CA ASN A 157 8.41 -13.51 -23.23
C ASN A 157 7.74 -12.74 -22.08
N THR A 158 8.28 -12.92 -20.87
CA THR A 158 7.76 -12.28 -19.63
C THR A 158 7.88 -10.76 -19.69
N ILE A 159 8.95 -10.23 -20.29
CA ILE A 159 9.18 -8.78 -20.43
C ILE A 159 8.08 -8.14 -21.27
N LYS A 160 7.69 -8.78 -22.37
CA LYS A 160 6.60 -8.31 -23.23
C LYS A 160 5.25 -8.27 -22.50
N TRP A 161 4.98 -9.25 -21.64
CA TRP A 161 3.76 -9.27 -20.83
C TRP A 161 3.81 -8.22 -19.72
N ASN A 162 4.91 -8.08 -19.00
CA ASN A 162 5.08 -7.05 -17.99
C ASN A 162 4.94 -5.64 -18.55
N ARG A 163 5.43 -5.37 -19.78
CA ARG A 163 5.19 -4.10 -20.48
C ARG A 163 3.72 -3.78 -20.74
N ARG A 164 2.84 -4.77 -20.73
CA ARG A 164 1.39 -4.57 -20.86
C ARG A 164 0.71 -4.46 -19.52
N ILE A 165 1.19 -5.20 -18.51
CA ILE A 165 0.58 -5.29 -17.17
C ILE A 165 0.97 -4.11 -16.30
N GLU A 166 2.26 -3.78 -16.20
CA GLU A 166 2.76 -2.77 -15.28
C GLU A 166 2.19 -1.35 -15.48
N PRO A 167 2.00 -0.85 -16.72
CA PRO A 167 1.32 0.44 -16.91
C PRO A 167 -0.13 0.44 -16.41
N VAL A 168 -0.84 -0.69 -16.57
CA VAL A 168 -2.22 -0.82 -16.09
C VAL A 168 -2.25 -0.89 -14.57
N ARG A 169 -1.31 -1.63 -13.94
CA ARG A 169 -1.14 -1.68 -12.48
C ARG A 169 -0.89 -0.30 -11.89
N TYR A 170 -0.01 0.48 -12.50
CA TYR A 170 0.24 1.85 -12.06
C TYR A 170 -0.96 2.78 -12.27
N ALA A 171 -1.71 2.61 -13.37
CA ALA A 171 -2.95 3.36 -13.59
C ALA A 171 -4.03 3.00 -12.56
N GLU A 172 -4.15 1.69 -12.22
CA GLU A 172 -5.01 1.21 -11.15
C GLU A 172 -4.65 1.85 -9.79
N ALA A 173 -3.36 1.87 -9.44
CA ALA A 173 -2.90 2.47 -8.18
C ALA A 173 -3.19 3.98 -8.11
N LYS A 174 -3.08 4.72 -9.23
CA LYS A 174 -3.47 6.14 -9.27
C LYS A 174 -4.97 6.33 -9.04
N ALA A 175 -5.79 5.49 -9.67
CA ALA A 175 -7.24 5.54 -9.46
C ALA A 175 -7.62 5.09 -8.05
N ALA A 176 -6.92 4.09 -7.48
CA ALA A 176 -7.11 3.64 -6.10
C ALA A 176 -6.78 4.76 -5.08
N PHE A 177 -5.73 5.53 -5.32
CA PHE A 177 -5.43 6.71 -4.50
C PHE A 177 -6.56 7.74 -4.49
N LEU A 178 -7.17 8.02 -5.65
CA LEU A 178 -8.31 8.91 -5.73
C LEU A 178 -9.50 8.34 -4.93
N THR A 179 -9.80 7.06 -5.10
CA THR A 179 -10.87 6.38 -4.34
C THR A 179 -10.62 6.46 -2.83
N ALA A 180 -9.41 6.15 -2.37
CA ALA A 180 -9.05 6.22 -0.95
C ALA A 180 -9.15 7.67 -0.40
N THR A 181 -8.80 8.69 -1.21
CA THR A 181 -8.97 10.09 -0.82
C THR A 181 -10.45 10.47 -0.65
N GLU A 182 -11.33 9.95 -1.50
CA GLU A 182 -12.79 10.15 -1.36
C GLU A 182 -13.37 9.35 -0.18
N GLU A 183 -12.84 8.18 0.14
CA GLU A 183 -13.20 7.41 1.34
C GLU A 183 -12.84 8.16 2.62
N VAL A 184 -11.66 8.80 2.68
CA VAL A 184 -11.27 9.71 3.77
C VAL A 184 -12.28 10.85 3.89
N THR A 185 -12.71 11.43 2.78
CA THR A 185 -13.71 12.49 2.75
C THR A 185 -15.04 12.01 3.31
N MET A 186 -15.53 10.85 2.86
CA MET A 186 -16.80 10.26 3.35
C MET A 186 -16.75 9.95 4.85
N THR A 187 -15.64 9.40 5.32
CA THR A 187 -15.42 9.13 6.75
C THR A 187 -15.42 10.42 7.58
N THR A 188 -14.77 11.47 7.07
CA THR A 188 -14.78 12.79 7.71
C THR A 188 -16.19 13.36 7.81
N ILE A 189 -16.97 13.30 6.72
CA ILE A 189 -18.38 13.76 6.69
C ILE A 189 -19.18 13.02 7.77
N ASN A 190 -19.05 11.69 7.85
CA ASN A 190 -19.76 10.89 8.83
C ASN A 190 -19.39 11.28 10.28
N TYR A 191 -18.11 11.42 10.59
CA TYR A 191 -17.67 11.82 11.94
C TYR A 191 -18.11 13.24 12.28
N PHE A 192 -18.05 14.17 11.31
CA PHE A 192 -18.48 15.55 11.48
C PHE A 192 -19.98 15.64 11.82
N PHE A 193 -20.83 14.98 11.05
CA PHE A 193 -22.28 15.01 11.31
C PHE A 193 -22.67 14.23 12.57
N ASN A 194 -21.97 13.13 12.90
CA ASN A 194 -22.18 12.44 14.18
C ASN A 194 -21.84 13.33 15.38
N LEU A 195 -20.78 14.13 15.30
CA LEU A 195 -20.44 15.12 16.33
C LEU A 195 -21.50 16.23 16.40
N LEU A 196 -21.93 16.75 15.25
CA LEU A 196 -22.97 17.79 15.18
C LEU A 196 -24.26 17.31 15.81
N LEU A 197 -24.74 16.11 15.44
CA LEU A 197 -25.95 15.51 16.02
C LEU A 197 -25.81 15.26 17.52
N ALA A 198 -24.66 14.79 17.98
CA ALA A 198 -24.40 14.60 19.40
C ALA A 198 -24.46 15.92 20.18
N LYS A 199 -23.94 17.02 19.62
CA LYS A 199 -24.03 18.36 20.20
C LYS A 199 -25.48 18.84 20.33
N GLU A 200 -26.26 18.70 19.27
CA GLU A 200 -27.67 19.07 19.27
C GLU A 200 -28.48 18.22 20.28
N ASN A 201 -28.22 16.92 20.37
CA ASN A 201 -28.88 16.05 21.33
C ASN A 201 -28.60 16.44 22.78
N VAL A 202 -27.39 16.88 23.12
CA VAL A 202 -27.06 17.44 24.45
C VAL A 202 -27.86 18.71 24.69
N GLY A 203 -27.99 19.59 23.70
CA GLY A 203 -28.81 20.81 23.80
C GLY A 203 -30.29 20.48 24.13
N ILE A 204 -30.87 19.52 23.41
CA ILE A 204 -32.24 19.07 23.62
C ILE A 204 -32.40 18.40 25.01
N ALA A 205 -31.49 17.49 25.39
CA ALA A 205 -31.54 16.81 26.69
C ALA A 205 -31.43 17.80 27.85
N ARG A 206 -30.59 18.83 27.74
CA ARG A 206 -30.44 19.90 28.73
C ARG A 206 -31.71 20.72 28.87
N GLN A 207 -32.37 21.03 27.77
CA GLN A 207 -33.68 21.74 27.76
C GLN A 207 -34.76 20.88 28.39
N ASN A 208 -34.78 19.56 28.06
CA ASN A 208 -35.76 18.62 28.64
C ASN A 208 -35.60 18.47 30.16
N LEU A 209 -34.34 18.34 30.66
CA LEU A 209 -34.08 18.32 32.08
C LEU A 209 -34.58 19.61 32.77
N LYS A 210 -34.25 20.77 32.18
CA LYS A 210 -34.75 22.06 32.71
C LYS A 210 -36.28 22.14 32.76
N ASN A 211 -36.95 21.59 31.80
CA ASN A 211 -38.42 21.55 31.79
C ASN A 211 -38.97 20.56 32.84
N ALA A 212 -38.35 19.38 32.97
CA ALA A 212 -38.73 18.41 33.98
C ALA A 212 -38.54 18.95 35.42
N ASP A 213 -37.39 19.60 35.69
CA ASP A 213 -37.13 20.24 36.98
C ASP A 213 -38.18 21.30 37.30
N LYS A 214 -38.54 22.16 36.34
CA LYS A 214 -39.62 23.16 36.55
C LYS A 214 -40.95 22.52 36.86
N LEU A 215 -41.34 21.45 36.16
CA LEU A 215 -42.60 20.75 36.39
C LEU A 215 -42.62 20.11 37.78
N TYR A 216 -41.49 19.49 38.20
CA TYR A 216 -41.34 18.94 39.53
C TYR A 216 -41.48 20.00 40.64
N GLU A 217 -40.82 21.12 40.54
CA GLU A 217 -40.93 22.22 41.52
C GLU A 217 -42.36 22.78 41.60
N VAL A 218 -43.04 22.95 40.49
CA VAL A 218 -44.47 23.33 40.49
C VAL A 218 -45.36 22.26 41.16
N ALA A 219 -45.08 21.02 40.88
CA ALA A 219 -45.81 19.90 41.51
C ALA A 219 -45.58 19.82 43.03
N LYS A 220 -44.34 20.03 43.46
CA LYS A 220 -43.98 20.10 44.88
C LYS A 220 -44.76 21.19 45.65
N ALA A 221 -44.87 22.41 45.03
CA ALA A 221 -45.70 23.49 45.56
C ALA A 221 -47.20 23.08 45.61
N LYS A 222 -47.75 22.48 44.55
CA LYS A 222 -49.14 21.97 44.54
C LYS A 222 -49.40 20.89 45.54
N ARG A 223 -48.45 19.99 45.80
CA ARG A 223 -48.55 18.96 46.83
C ARG A 223 -48.66 19.54 48.23
N SER A 224 -47.85 20.59 48.54
CA SER A 224 -47.96 21.28 49.83
C SER A 224 -49.30 21.96 50.05
N MET A 225 -50.04 22.31 48.96
CA MET A 225 -51.38 22.84 48.99
C MET A 225 -52.48 21.74 48.93
N GLY A 226 -52.10 20.46 48.89
CA GLY A 226 -53.06 19.34 48.84
C GLY A 226 -53.70 19.11 47.47
N GLN A 227 -53.19 19.69 46.39
CA GLN A 227 -53.83 19.69 45.07
C GLN A 227 -53.42 18.49 44.20
N ILE A 228 -52.37 17.75 44.52
CA ILE A 228 -51.93 16.59 43.77
C ILE A 228 -51.60 15.42 44.74
N SER A 229 -51.61 14.18 44.22
CA SER A 229 -51.28 12.99 44.99
C SER A 229 -49.76 12.85 45.17
N GLU A 230 -49.38 12.06 46.16
CA GLU A 230 -47.94 11.73 46.39
C GLU A 230 -47.39 10.90 45.23
N ASN A 231 -48.20 9.99 44.65
CA ASN A 231 -47.83 9.19 43.53
C ASN A 231 -47.51 10.04 42.27
N ASP A 232 -48.32 11.10 42.03
CA ASP A 232 -48.06 12.03 40.91
C ASP A 232 -46.72 12.80 41.12
N LEU A 233 -46.41 13.20 42.35
CA LEU A 233 -45.16 13.84 42.67
C LEU A 233 -43.97 12.91 42.43
N LEU A 234 -44.03 11.65 42.91
CA LEU A 234 -42.97 10.65 42.73
C LEU A 234 -42.76 10.33 41.23
N GLN A 235 -43.85 10.31 40.44
CA GLN A 235 -43.73 10.11 38.99
C GLN A 235 -43.02 11.27 38.30
N LEU A 236 -43.23 12.51 38.73
CA LEU A 236 -42.48 13.67 38.21
C LEU A 236 -41.04 13.68 38.67
N GLU A 237 -40.75 13.22 39.88
CA GLU A 237 -39.40 13.03 40.37
C GLU A 237 -38.65 11.99 39.54
N LEU A 238 -39.28 10.85 39.23
CA LEU A 238 -38.75 9.82 38.33
C LEU A 238 -38.45 10.40 36.93
N ASN A 239 -39.35 11.26 36.40
CA ASN A 239 -39.12 11.93 35.11
C ASN A 239 -37.85 12.83 35.14
N VAL A 240 -37.60 13.55 36.26
CA VAL A 240 -36.39 14.36 36.43
C VAL A 240 -35.14 13.46 36.44
N LEU A 241 -35.18 12.34 37.19
CA LEU A 241 -34.07 11.42 37.25
C LEU A 241 -33.76 10.79 35.88
N ASN A 242 -34.82 10.40 35.14
CA ASN A 242 -34.66 9.90 33.77
C ASN A 242 -34.07 10.97 32.80
N ALA A 243 -34.57 12.21 32.88
CA ALA A 243 -34.04 13.31 32.05
C ALA A 243 -32.57 13.60 32.39
N ARG A 244 -32.16 13.50 33.65
CA ARG A 244 -30.77 13.67 34.08
C ARG A 244 -29.88 12.53 33.57
N SER A 245 -30.36 11.29 33.65
CA SER A 245 -29.66 10.11 33.10
C SER A 245 -29.43 10.27 31.59
N THR A 246 -30.49 10.67 30.85
CA THR A 246 -30.40 10.93 29.40
C THR A 246 -29.42 12.04 29.05
N LEU A 247 -29.37 13.11 29.85
CA LEU A 247 -28.38 14.17 29.63
C LEU A 247 -26.94 13.63 29.81
N THR A 248 -26.69 12.86 30.89
CA THR A 248 -25.37 12.29 31.15
C THR A 248 -24.93 11.35 30.02
N GLU A 249 -25.85 10.53 29.49
CA GLU A 249 -25.58 9.64 28.36
C GLU A 249 -25.24 10.44 27.09
N ASN A 250 -26.01 11.50 26.76
CA ASN A 250 -25.74 12.35 25.60
C ASN A 250 -24.41 13.11 25.73
N GLU A 251 -24.04 13.57 26.94
CA GLU A 251 -22.76 14.22 27.19
C GLU A 251 -21.59 13.23 27.01
N SER A 252 -21.75 11.97 27.41
CA SER A 252 -20.76 10.92 27.17
C SER A 252 -20.64 10.61 25.68
N ASN A 253 -21.76 10.57 24.96
CA ASN A 253 -21.79 10.33 23.52
C ASN A 253 -21.12 11.50 22.75
N LEU A 254 -21.37 12.75 23.16
CA LEU A 254 -20.68 13.92 22.61
C LEU A 254 -19.17 13.81 22.75
N LYS A 255 -18.68 13.48 23.95
CA LYS A 255 -17.22 13.30 24.20
C LYS A 255 -16.64 12.21 23.32
N SER A 256 -17.36 11.08 23.17
CA SER A 256 -16.92 9.97 22.31
C SER A 256 -16.82 10.38 20.84
N ASN A 257 -17.83 11.07 20.28
CA ASN A 257 -17.82 11.51 18.90
C ASN A 257 -16.78 12.62 18.64
N MET A 258 -16.56 13.51 19.61
CA MET A 258 -15.47 14.49 19.56
C MET A 258 -14.10 13.81 19.52
N PHE A 259 -13.87 12.82 20.37
CA PHE A 259 -12.63 12.04 20.36
C PHE A 259 -12.41 11.34 19.00
N LYS A 260 -13.46 10.72 18.43
CA LYS A 260 -13.37 10.05 17.12
C LYS A 260 -12.97 11.01 16.01
N LEU A 261 -13.64 12.16 15.89
CA LEU A 261 -13.31 13.15 14.86
C LEU A 261 -11.91 13.73 15.06
N ARG A 262 -11.57 14.11 16.29
CA ARG A 262 -10.26 14.69 16.62
C ARG A 262 -9.12 13.72 16.33
N SER A 263 -9.26 12.45 16.75
CA SER A 263 -8.28 11.40 16.48
C SER A 263 -8.14 11.12 14.98
N PHE A 264 -9.25 11.12 14.24
CA PHE A 264 -9.22 10.92 12.79
C PHE A 264 -8.53 12.07 12.04
N LEU A 265 -8.73 13.30 12.51
CA LEU A 265 -8.07 14.50 11.97
C LEU A 265 -6.61 14.67 12.44
N ALA A 266 -6.12 13.76 13.31
CA ALA A 266 -4.81 13.84 13.94
C ALA A 266 -4.56 15.17 14.67
N LEU A 267 -5.61 15.74 15.32
CA LEU A 267 -5.55 16.94 16.12
C LEU A 267 -5.16 16.64 17.58
N GLY A 268 -4.62 17.65 18.27
CA GLY A 268 -4.19 17.53 19.66
C GLY A 268 -5.33 17.23 20.65
N GLU A 269 -5.01 16.67 21.81
CA GLU A 269 -6.00 16.30 22.83
C GLU A 269 -6.69 17.50 23.48
N ASP A 270 -6.08 18.67 23.44
CA ASP A 270 -6.54 19.90 24.12
C ASP A 270 -7.51 20.74 23.26
N GLU A 271 -7.82 20.31 22.02
CA GLU A 271 -8.73 21.04 21.12
C GLU A 271 -10.17 20.57 21.29
N GLU A 272 -11.07 21.44 21.77
CA GLU A 272 -12.51 21.24 21.77
C GLU A 272 -13.08 21.70 20.42
N LEU A 273 -13.53 20.73 19.58
CA LEU A 273 -14.08 21.04 18.27
C LEU A 273 -15.55 21.47 18.37
N GLU A 274 -15.87 22.59 17.78
CA GLU A 274 -17.22 23.11 17.68
C GLU A 274 -17.70 23.06 16.21
N PRO A 275 -18.50 22.04 15.81
CA PRO A 275 -18.95 21.90 14.44
C PRO A 275 -19.94 23.02 14.08
N VAL A 276 -19.73 23.64 12.92
CA VAL A 276 -20.59 24.67 12.36
C VAL A 276 -21.56 24.05 11.36
N VAL A 277 -22.85 24.32 11.52
CA VAL A 277 -23.89 23.78 10.63
C VAL A 277 -23.71 24.35 9.21
N PRO A 278 -23.68 23.51 8.15
CA PRO A 278 -23.65 24.00 6.77
C PRO A 278 -24.94 24.76 6.43
N GLU A 279 -24.80 25.95 5.89
CA GLU A 279 -25.98 26.81 5.55
C GLU A 279 -26.67 26.36 4.26
N THR A 280 -25.95 25.73 3.35
CA THR A 280 -26.46 25.36 2.03
C THR A 280 -26.35 23.86 1.79
N ILE A 281 -27.44 23.26 1.36
CA ILE A 281 -27.48 21.86 0.89
C ILE A 281 -27.54 21.92 -0.64
N PRO A 282 -26.50 21.42 -1.36
CA PRO A 282 -26.52 21.40 -2.82
C PRO A 282 -27.60 20.44 -3.32
N THR A 283 -28.42 20.90 -4.25
CA THR A 283 -29.43 20.08 -4.92
C THR A 283 -28.87 19.64 -6.28
N VAL A 284 -28.49 18.35 -6.40
CA VAL A 284 -27.96 17.76 -7.63
C VAL A 284 -28.76 16.53 -7.97
N LEU A 285 -29.35 16.44 -9.15
CA LEU A 285 -29.96 15.22 -9.66
C LEU A 285 -28.90 14.43 -10.45
N LEU A 286 -28.73 13.18 -10.09
CA LEU A 286 -27.78 12.29 -10.72
C LEU A 286 -28.47 11.46 -11.79
N ASN A 287 -27.84 11.38 -13.00
CA ASN A 287 -28.27 10.51 -14.06
C ASN A 287 -27.37 9.26 -14.09
N TYR A 288 -27.95 8.07 -13.99
CA TYR A 288 -27.19 6.83 -13.92
C TYR A 288 -26.20 6.62 -15.07
N PRO A 289 -26.55 6.79 -16.37
CA PRO A 289 -25.60 6.65 -17.46
C PRO A 289 -24.35 7.56 -17.31
N ASP A 290 -24.54 8.84 -16.96
CA ASP A 290 -23.46 9.81 -16.80
C ASP A 290 -22.56 9.45 -15.61
N VAL A 291 -23.15 8.95 -14.53
CA VAL A 291 -22.41 8.49 -13.32
C VAL A 291 -21.63 7.23 -13.65
N LEU A 292 -22.20 6.29 -14.41
CA LEU A 292 -21.54 5.06 -14.82
C LEU A 292 -20.31 5.35 -15.69
N ASP A 293 -20.44 6.22 -16.68
CA ASP A 293 -19.33 6.59 -17.57
C ASP A 293 -18.19 7.25 -16.79
N LYS A 294 -18.51 8.16 -15.88
CA LYS A 294 -17.52 8.82 -15.02
C LYS A 294 -16.88 7.83 -14.03
N ALA A 295 -17.67 6.91 -13.46
CA ALA A 295 -17.16 5.89 -12.55
C ALA A 295 -16.19 4.95 -13.26
N LEU A 296 -16.53 4.47 -14.46
CA LEU A 296 -15.64 3.60 -15.24
C LEU A 296 -14.35 4.29 -15.70
N ALA A 297 -14.40 5.62 -15.91
CA ALA A 297 -13.22 6.39 -16.32
C ALA A 297 -12.26 6.67 -15.15
N ASN A 298 -12.77 6.89 -13.93
CA ASN A 298 -11.98 7.41 -12.80
C ASN A 298 -11.77 6.40 -11.66
N ASN A 299 -12.56 5.34 -11.58
CA ASN A 299 -12.46 4.34 -10.51
C ASN A 299 -11.38 3.30 -10.84
N SER A 300 -10.70 2.81 -9.80
CA SER A 300 -9.71 1.72 -9.89
C SER A 300 -10.29 0.41 -10.44
N PHE A 301 -11.61 0.21 -10.34
CA PHE A 301 -12.30 -1.00 -10.73
C PHE A 301 -12.05 -1.42 -12.19
N ALA A 302 -12.20 -0.50 -13.15
CA ALA A 302 -11.97 -0.80 -14.58
C ALA A 302 -10.51 -1.21 -14.86
N HIS A 303 -9.54 -0.54 -14.22
CA HIS A 303 -8.12 -0.90 -14.32
C HIS A 303 -7.83 -2.25 -13.66
N ASN A 304 -8.44 -2.54 -12.51
CA ASN A 304 -8.32 -3.83 -11.80
C ASN A 304 -8.81 -4.99 -12.68
N ILE A 305 -10.01 -4.86 -13.27
CA ILE A 305 -10.54 -5.85 -14.21
C ILE A 305 -9.55 -6.09 -15.35
N ARG A 306 -9.05 -5.03 -15.96
CA ARG A 306 -8.11 -5.12 -17.09
C ARG A 306 -6.80 -5.78 -16.68
N ARG A 307 -6.23 -5.44 -15.54
CA ARG A 307 -5.01 -6.07 -15.02
C ARG A 307 -5.20 -7.56 -14.78
N ARG A 308 -6.24 -7.94 -14.05
CA ARG A 308 -6.53 -9.35 -13.73
C ARG A 308 -6.77 -10.20 -14.98
N GLN A 309 -7.39 -9.63 -16.01
CA GLN A 309 -7.57 -10.28 -17.30
C GLN A 309 -6.21 -10.50 -17.99
N LEU A 310 -5.35 -9.49 -18.05
CA LEU A 310 -4.00 -9.60 -18.61
C LEU A 310 -3.13 -10.59 -17.86
N GLU A 311 -3.20 -10.61 -16.52
CA GLU A 311 -2.47 -11.56 -15.67
C GLU A 311 -2.94 -13.01 -15.89
N ALA A 312 -4.25 -13.24 -16.02
CA ALA A 312 -4.81 -14.56 -16.33
C ALA A 312 -4.36 -15.06 -17.71
N ASP A 313 -4.37 -14.19 -18.73
CA ASP A 313 -3.87 -14.51 -20.07
C ASP A 313 -2.35 -14.79 -20.05
N PHE A 314 -1.58 -14.03 -19.24
CA PHE A 314 -0.15 -14.26 -19.06
C PHE A 314 0.14 -15.63 -18.46
N GLU A 315 -0.58 -16.05 -17.43
CA GLU A 315 -0.38 -17.38 -16.82
C GLU A 315 -0.70 -18.51 -17.80
N VAL A 316 -1.71 -18.35 -18.66
CA VAL A 316 -1.97 -19.34 -19.73
C VAL A 316 -0.84 -19.37 -20.77
N ALA A 317 -0.33 -18.19 -21.16
CA ALA A 317 0.79 -18.08 -22.09
C ALA A 317 2.06 -18.71 -21.50
N LYS A 318 2.33 -18.49 -20.21
CA LYS A 318 3.46 -19.04 -19.46
C LYS A 318 3.36 -20.57 -19.34
N ALA A 319 2.20 -21.12 -19.01
CA ALA A 319 1.98 -22.55 -18.95
C ALA A 319 2.18 -23.22 -20.32
N LYS A 320 1.72 -22.57 -21.42
CA LYS A 320 1.95 -23.04 -22.79
C LYS A 320 3.42 -22.95 -23.20
N GLY A 321 4.12 -21.87 -22.84
CA GLY A 321 5.55 -21.70 -23.10
C GLY A 321 6.41 -22.78 -22.44
N ASN A 322 6.05 -23.15 -21.21
CA ASN A 322 6.76 -24.17 -20.43
C ASN A 322 6.57 -25.60 -20.98
N LEU A 323 5.69 -25.83 -21.95
CA LEU A 323 5.58 -27.14 -22.61
C LEU A 323 6.82 -27.52 -23.40
N ARG A 324 7.50 -26.54 -24.02
CA ARG A 324 8.64 -26.72 -24.92
C ARG A 324 9.67 -25.63 -24.60
N GLU A 325 10.41 -25.81 -23.53
CA GLU A 325 11.46 -24.85 -23.17
C GLU A 325 12.75 -25.19 -23.92
N ILE A 326 13.13 -24.35 -24.89
CA ILE A 326 14.42 -24.38 -25.55
C ILE A 326 15.12 -23.07 -25.26
N LYS A 327 16.35 -23.15 -24.73
CA LYS A 327 17.22 -22.01 -24.49
C LYS A 327 18.43 -22.10 -25.40
N LEU A 328 18.73 -21.02 -26.08
CA LEU A 328 20.00 -20.81 -26.77
C LEU A 328 20.92 -20.03 -25.83
N TYR A 329 22.10 -20.57 -25.61
CA TYR A 329 23.20 -19.89 -24.95
C TYR A 329 24.33 -19.74 -25.96
N ALA A 330 24.82 -18.55 -26.15
CA ALA A 330 25.97 -18.26 -26.98
C ALA A 330 26.90 -17.28 -26.26
N GLN A 331 28.18 -17.61 -26.22
CA GLN A 331 29.22 -16.76 -25.64
C GLN A 331 30.40 -16.64 -26.59
N VAL A 332 30.86 -15.44 -26.79
CA VAL A 332 32.06 -15.13 -27.59
C VAL A 332 32.94 -14.19 -26.80
N GLY A 333 34.19 -14.47 -26.70
CA GLY A 333 35.09 -13.59 -25.93
C GLY A 333 36.56 -13.97 -26.07
N PHE A 334 37.38 -13.35 -25.26
CA PHE A 334 38.79 -13.61 -25.17
C PHE A 334 39.17 -13.95 -23.72
N THR A 335 40.08 -14.90 -23.56
CA THR A 335 40.63 -15.26 -22.25
C THR A 335 42.14 -15.31 -22.31
N GLY A 336 42.79 -14.91 -21.24
CA GLY A 336 44.23 -15.01 -21.10
C GLY A 336 44.62 -15.60 -19.75
N THR A 337 45.68 -16.43 -19.72
CA THR A 337 46.17 -16.99 -18.48
C THR A 337 47.69 -16.86 -18.43
N ASP A 338 48.22 -16.31 -17.34
CA ASP A 338 49.68 -16.20 -17.12
C ASP A 338 49.99 -16.10 -15.61
N ASN A 339 51.28 -16.23 -15.28
CA ASN A 339 51.78 -16.02 -13.92
C ASN A 339 51.92 -14.54 -13.57
N GLU A 340 51.91 -13.67 -14.57
CA GLU A 340 52.00 -12.20 -14.46
C GLU A 340 50.74 -11.54 -14.95
N PHE A 341 50.27 -10.54 -14.22
CA PHE A 341 49.05 -9.79 -14.53
C PHE A 341 49.05 -9.22 -15.96
N ASN A 342 50.14 -8.51 -16.34
CA ASN A 342 50.20 -7.87 -17.67
C ASN A 342 50.21 -8.89 -18.82
N SER A 343 50.84 -10.06 -18.60
CA SER A 343 50.93 -11.10 -19.60
C SER A 343 49.59 -11.80 -19.81
N ALA A 344 48.76 -11.93 -18.77
CA ALA A 344 47.41 -12.46 -18.85
C ALA A 344 46.49 -11.62 -19.76
N TYR A 345 46.77 -10.31 -19.92
CA TYR A 345 46.01 -9.42 -20.83
C TYR A 345 46.65 -9.30 -22.24
N ARG A 346 47.88 -9.76 -22.44
CA ARG A 346 48.55 -9.66 -23.75
C ARG A 346 48.49 -10.95 -24.56
N ARG A 347 48.44 -12.11 -23.90
CA ARG A 347 48.43 -13.45 -24.55
C ARG A 347 47.02 -13.98 -24.57
N LEU A 348 46.13 -13.29 -25.26
CA LEU A 348 44.76 -13.65 -25.35
C LEU A 348 44.54 -14.81 -26.31
N LYS A 349 43.62 -15.72 -25.92
CA LYS A 349 43.08 -16.79 -26.72
C LYS A 349 41.60 -16.52 -26.94
N ASP A 350 41.10 -16.85 -28.10
CA ASP A 350 39.66 -16.83 -28.36
C ASP A 350 38.96 -17.87 -27.50
N ASN A 351 37.83 -17.46 -27.00
CA ASN A 351 36.91 -18.33 -26.23
C ASN A 351 35.52 -18.24 -26.87
N GLN A 352 35.10 -19.34 -27.43
CA GLN A 352 33.81 -19.43 -28.12
C GLN A 352 33.05 -20.60 -27.55
N ILE A 353 31.86 -20.32 -27.04
CA ILE A 353 30.94 -21.33 -26.54
C ILE A 353 29.59 -21.08 -27.21
N VAL A 354 29.08 -22.09 -27.88
CA VAL A 354 27.73 -22.07 -28.43
C VAL A 354 27.03 -23.34 -27.93
N GLU A 355 26.02 -23.12 -27.09
CA GLU A 355 25.24 -24.20 -26.52
C GLU A 355 23.78 -24.02 -26.87
N VAL A 356 23.14 -25.08 -27.36
CA VAL A 356 21.70 -25.14 -27.52
C VAL A 356 21.17 -26.13 -26.51
N GLY A 357 20.67 -25.61 -25.40
CA GLY A 357 20.06 -26.40 -24.34
C GLY A 357 18.57 -26.60 -24.57
N PHE A 358 18.10 -27.86 -24.51
CA PHE A 358 16.69 -28.17 -24.47
C PHE A 358 16.38 -29.12 -23.31
N LYS A 359 15.24 -28.85 -22.66
CA LYS A 359 14.72 -29.69 -21.58
C LYS A 359 13.31 -30.12 -21.94
N ILE A 360 13.19 -31.30 -22.54
CA ILE A 360 11.91 -31.92 -22.90
C ILE A 360 11.67 -33.09 -21.98
N PRO A 361 10.60 -33.14 -21.18
CA PRO A 361 10.24 -34.31 -20.43
C PRO A 361 9.81 -35.44 -21.39
N ILE A 362 10.49 -36.54 -21.31
CA ILE A 362 10.15 -37.76 -22.13
C ILE A 362 8.87 -38.39 -21.55
N LEU A 363 8.76 -38.42 -20.23
CA LEU A 363 7.63 -39.01 -19.53
C LEU A 363 7.30 -38.16 -18.32
N ASP A 364 6.22 -37.41 -18.38
CA ASP A 364 5.74 -36.54 -17.29
C ASP A 364 4.31 -36.88 -16.85
N TRP A 365 3.80 -38.00 -17.31
CA TRP A 365 2.43 -38.48 -17.02
C TRP A 365 1.35 -37.46 -17.29
N GLY A 366 1.59 -36.51 -18.21
CA GLY A 366 0.68 -35.44 -18.55
C GLY A 366 0.72 -34.23 -17.64
N LYS A 367 1.69 -34.14 -16.71
CA LYS A 367 1.83 -33.03 -15.74
C LYS A 367 1.80 -31.65 -16.41
N ARG A 368 2.61 -31.43 -17.43
CA ARG A 368 2.67 -30.13 -18.13
C ARG A 368 1.38 -29.81 -18.88
N ARG A 369 0.77 -30.82 -19.52
CA ARG A 369 -0.56 -30.64 -20.17
C ARG A 369 -1.63 -30.31 -19.11
N GLY A 370 -1.58 -30.99 -17.95
CA GLY A 370 -2.43 -30.68 -16.80
C GLY A 370 -2.25 -29.25 -16.33
N GLN A 371 -1.02 -28.75 -16.23
CA GLN A 371 -0.74 -27.35 -15.85
C GLN A 371 -1.34 -26.34 -16.83
N VAL A 372 -1.29 -26.61 -18.16
CA VAL A 372 -1.97 -25.76 -19.14
C VAL A 372 -3.47 -25.77 -18.93
N LYS A 373 -4.07 -26.95 -18.69
CA LYS A 373 -5.51 -27.05 -18.42
C LYS A 373 -5.91 -26.31 -17.13
N ILE A 374 -5.10 -26.43 -16.07
CA ILE A 374 -5.30 -25.68 -14.82
C ILE A 374 -5.26 -24.17 -15.11
N ALA A 375 -4.24 -23.68 -15.83
CA ALA A 375 -4.14 -22.27 -16.17
C ALA A 375 -5.33 -21.78 -17.02
N GLN A 376 -5.79 -22.58 -17.98
CA GLN A 376 -7.00 -22.27 -18.78
C GLN A 376 -8.25 -22.21 -17.90
N SER A 377 -8.46 -23.20 -17.04
CA SER A 377 -9.61 -23.21 -16.13
C SER A 377 -9.57 -22.02 -15.13
N ASN A 378 -8.39 -21.68 -14.63
CA ASN A 378 -8.23 -20.51 -13.75
C ASN A 378 -8.54 -19.20 -14.49
N ARG A 379 -8.17 -19.07 -15.77
CA ARG A 379 -8.55 -17.94 -16.60
C ARG A 379 -10.08 -17.88 -16.75
N ASP A 380 -10.72 -18.99 -17.10
CA ASP A 380 -12.16 -19.05 -17.29
C ASP A 380 -12.93 -18.74 -15.98
N VAL A 381 -12.40 -19.19 -14.82
CA VAL A 381 -12.90 -18.80 -13.50
C VAL A 381 -12.72 -17.30 -13.27
N THR A 382 -11.56 -16.76 -13.61
CA THR A 382 -11.30 -15.31 -13.48
C THR A 382 -12.25 -14.50 -14.36
N GLU A 383 -12.44 -14.86 -15.60
CA GLU A 383 -13.39 -14.19 -16.51
C GLU A 383 -14.83 -14.22 -15.99
N SER A 384 -15.25 -15.35 -15.42
CA SER A 384 -16.58 -15.49 -14.81
C SER A 384 -16.75 -14.60 -13.57
N LYS A 385 -15.71 -14.55 -12.71
CA LYS A 385 -15.69 -13.65 -11.54
C LYS A 385 -15.71 -12.17 -11.96
N LEU A 386 -14.89 -11.79 -12.94
CA LEU A 386 -14.86 -10.41 -13.43
C LEU A 386 -16.20 -9.98 -14.02
N ARG A 387 -16.89 -10.89 -14.74
CA ARG A 387 -18.25 -10.63 -15.23
C ARG A 387 -19.24 -10.41 -14.07
N GLN A 388 -19.20 -11.26 -13.04
CA GLN A 388 -20.05 -11.12 -11.87
C GLN A 388 -19.75 -9.81 -11.12
N GLU A 389 -18.46 -9.49 -10.90
CA GLU A 389 -18.05 -8.26 -10.25
C GLU A 389 -18.52 -7.02 -11.03
N THR A 390 -18.46 -7.05 -12.37
CA THR A 390 -18.97 -5.97 -13.21
C THR A 390 -20.48 -5.79 -13.07
N MET A 391 -21.24 -6.89 -13.07
CA MET A 391 -22.69 -6.82 -12.82
C MET A 391 -23.00 -6.25 -11.44
N ASN A 392 -22.30 -6.71 -10.40
CA ASN A 392 -22.48 -6.21 -9.04
C ASN A 392 -22.11 -4.72 -8.92
N PHE A 393 -21.03 -4.28 -9.57
CA PHE A 393 -20.63 -2.88 -9.61
C PHE A 393 -21.73 -2.00 -10.22
N ASN A 394 -22.23 -2.39 -11.40
CA ASN A 394 -23.30 -1.65 -12.08
C ASN A 394 -24.59 -1.61 -11.24
N GLN A 395 -24.96 -2.73 -10.62
CA GLN A 395 -26.14 -2.81 -9.74
C GLN A 395 -25.97 -1.91 -8.51
N ASN A 396 -24.82 -1.98 -7.84
CA ASN A 396 -24.58 -1.15 -6.65
C ASN A 396 -24.57 0.35 -7.01
N LEU A 397 -23.99 0.70 -8.13
CA LEU A 397 -23.96 2.09 -8.60
C LEU A 397 -25.38 2.60 -8.91
N PHE A 398 -26.20 1.78 -9.57
CA PHE A 398 -27.61 2.10 -9.82
C PHE A 398 -28.37 2.34 -8.51
N ILE A 399 -28.23 1.43 -7.53
CA ILE A 399 -28.87 1.56 -6.23
C ILE A 399 -28.43 2.86 -5.51
N LEU A 400 -27.13 3.18 -5.56
CA LEU A 400 -26.60 4.41 -4.94
C LEU A 400 -27.16 5.67 -5.58
N VAL A 401 -27.27 5.71 -6.92
CA VAL A 401 -27.87 6.85 -7.65
C VAL A 401 -29.34 7.02 -7.27
N GLU A 402 -30.11 5.94 -7.26
CA GLU A 402 -31.53 5.98 -6.87
C GLU A 402 -31.71 6.41 -5.40
N GLN A 403 -30.92 5.87 -4.49
CA GLN A 403 -30.95 6.28 -3.08
C GLN A 403 -30.64 7.76 -2.91
N PHE A 404 -29.62 8.26 -3.62
CA PHE A 404 -29.24 9.68 -3.57
C PHE A 404 -30.38 10.57 -4.06
N ASN A 405 -30.97 10.27 -5.22
CA ASN A 405 -32.06 11.04 -5.78
C ASN A 405 -33.33 11.00 -4.87
N ASN A 406 -33.62 9.85 -4.27
CA ASN A 406 -34.72 9.70 -3.32
C ASN A 406 -34.51 10.51 -2.04
N GLN A 407 -33.28 10.57 -1.49
CA GLN A 407 -32.97 11.38 -0.32
C GLN A 407 -33.19 12.87 -0.59
N GLN A 408 -32.84 13.35 -1.78
CA GLN A 408 -33.11 14.74 -2.17
C GLN A 408 -34.60 15.06 -2.23
N ALA A 409 -35.39 14.15 -2.81
CA ALA A 409 -36.85 14.30 -2.84
C ALA A 409 -37.41 14.36 -1.40
N CYS A 410 -36.96 13.48 -0.49
CA CYS A 410 -37.38 13.53 0.91
C CYS A 410 -37.04 14.86 1.59
N LEU A 411 -35.85 15.41 1.37
CA LEU A 411 -35.45 16.70 1.94
C LEU A 411 -36.33 17.85 1.46
N LEU A 412 -36.73 17.85 0.19
CA LEU A 412 -37.65 18.85 -0.36
C LEU A 412 -39.05 18.78 0.27
N TYR A 413 -39.56 17.56 0.57
CA TYR A 413 -40.87 17.37 1.20
C TYR A 413 -40.85 17.64 2.71
N THR A 414 -39.72 17.43 3.40
CA THR A 414 -39.57 17.66 4.85
C THR A 414 -39.15 19.08 5.20
N SER A 415 -38.66 19.85 4.22
CA SER A 415 -38.38 21.28 4.42
C SER A 415 -39.69 22.03 4.66
N PRO A 416 -39.87 22.81 5.77
CA PRO A 416 -41.08 23.52 6.04
C PRO A 416 -41.40 24.43 4.87
N SER A 417 -42.62 24.31 4.34
CA SER A 417 -43.16 25.12 3.26
C SER A 417 -43.00 26.62 3.61
N PRO A 418 -42.73 27.51 2.64
CA PRO A 418 -42.78 28.93 2.88
C PRO A 418 -44.05 29.41 3.57
N ARG A 419 -45.16 28.68 3.46
CA ARG A 419 -46.42 28.93 4.16
C ARG A 419 -46.33 28.66 5.67
N ASP A 420 -45.57 27.65 6.12
CA ASP A 420 -45.44 27.32 7.55
C ASP A 420 -44.59 28.34 8.32
N ARG A 421 -43.67 29.08 7.62
CA ARG A 421 -42.93 30.18 8.20
C ARG A 421 -43.76 31.45 8.43
N SER A 422 -44.89 31.58 7.77
CA SER A 422 -45.79 32.77 7.91
C SER A 422 -46.80 32.62 9.05
N VAL A 423 -46.98 31.42 9.59
CA VAL A 423 -47.96 31.15 10.68
C VAL A 423 -47.32 31.25 12.07
N SER A 424 -45.99 31.37 12.16
CA SER A 424 -45.20 31.45 13.41
C SER A 424 -44.77 32.84 13.76
N ARG A 425 -45.53 33.90 13.37
CA ARG A 425 -45.34 35.28 13.84
C ARG A 425 -46.57 35.78 14.61
#